data_cd0c45c385b2d78ebe412065f0feb3c9
#
_entry.id   cd0c45c385b2d78ebe412065f0feb3c9
#
_cell.length_a   1.000
_cell.length_b   1.000
_cell.length_c   1.000
_cell.angle_alpha   90.00
_cell.angle_beta   90.00
_cell.angle_gamma   90.00
#
_symmetry.space_group_name_H-M   'P 1'
#
loop_
_entity.id
_entity.type
_entity.pdbx_description
1 polymer ?
#
loop_
_entity_poly.entity_id
_entity_poly.type
_entity_poly.pdbx_seq_one_letter_code
_entity_poly.pdbx_strand_id
1 'polypeptide(L)'
;MHTLFFIGLCVGAYLIGSIPVGYLVAKARGTDIRTVGSGNIGSTNVTRALGMRWGALVALFDFMKSYLPALLAHHFYPAGWQLLVITLMPVVGHIFSIFLG
;
A
#
# COMPACT_ATOMS: atom_id res chain seq x y z
N MET A 1 20.23 -14.01 -13.03
CA MET A 1 20.49 -12.86 -12.17
C MET A 1 19.44 -11.80 -12.30
N HIS A 2 19.22 -11.26 -13.54
CA HIS A 2 18.22 -10.20 -13.74
C HIS A 2 16.80 -10.64 -13.39
N THR A 3 16.45 -11.89 -13.71
CA THR A 3 15.12 -12.42 -13.41
C THR A 3 14.86 -12.48 -11.91
N LEU A 4 15.84 -12.94 -11.13
CA LEU A 4 15.70 -13.02 -9.67
C LEU A 4 15.61 -11.63 -9.05
N PHE A 5 16.38 -10.68 -9.56
CA PHE A 5 16.32 -9.30 -9.10
C PHE A 5 14.94 -8.69 -9.37
N PHE A 6 14.41 -8.90 -10.58
CA PHE A 6 13.08 -8.42 -10.96
C PHE A 6 12.00 -9.03 -10.06
N ILE A 7 12.04 -10.34 -9.84
CA ILE A 7 11.09 -11.04 -8.97
C ILE A 7 11.19 -10.48 -7.54
N GLY A 8 12.42 -10.25 -7.05
CA GLY A 8 12.65 -9.68 -5.75
C GLY A 8 12.01 -8.30 -5.59
N LEU A 9 12.16 -7.45 -6.61
CA LEU A 9 11.51 -6.13 -6.59
C LEU A 9 10.00 -6.24 -6.59
N CYS A 10 9.44 -7.17 -7.37
CA CYS A 10 7.99 -7.39 -7.40
C CYS A 10 7.46 -7.85 -6.04
N VAL A 11 8.12 -8.83 -5.43
CA VAL A 11 7.73 -9.36 -4.11
C VAL A 11 7.85 -8.27 -3.05
N GLY A 12 8.96 -7.54 -3.05
CA GLY A 12 9.16 -6.44 -2.09
C GLY A 12 8.12 -5.35 -2.24
N ALA A 13 7.82 -4.95 -3.47
CA ALA A 13 6.80 -3.94 -3.74
C ALA A 13 5.41 -4.42 -3.31
N TYR A 14 5.10 -5.69 -3.55
CA TYR A 14 3.84 -6.28 -3.09
C TYR A 14 3.75 -6.24 -1.57
N LEU A 15 4.81 -6.66 -0.87
CA LEU A 15 4.82 -6.69 0.60
C LEU A 15 4.66 -5.29 1.19
N ILE A 16 5.35 -4.30 0.62
CA ILE A 16 5.22 -2.91 1.07
C ILE A 16 3.79 -2.42 0.86
N GLY A 17 3.21 -2.66 -0.32
CA GLY A 17 1.82 -2.31 -0.61
C GLY A 17 0.81 -3.03 0.27
N SER A 18 1.17 -4.23 0.74
CA SER A 18 0.31 -5.03 1.62
C SER A 18 0.21 -4.46 3.02
N ILE A 19 1.10 -3.56 3.44
CA ILE A 19 1.04 -2.95 4.76
C ILE A 19 -0.30 -2.20 4.88
N PRO A 20 -1.21 -2.66 5.76
CA PRO A 20 -2.56 -2.10 5.84
C PRO A 20 -2.56 -0.86 6.73
N VAL A 21 -2.11 0.28 6.19
CA VAL A 21 -1.88 1.51 6.95
C VAL A 21 -3.15 1.96 7.66
N GLY A 22 -4.29 2.00 6.95
CA GLY A 22 -5.54 2.44 7.55
C GLY A 22 -6.00 1.54 8.68
N TYR A 23 -5.84 0.23 8.52
CA TYR A 23 -6.16 -0.74 9.57
C TYR A 23 -5.27 -0.51 10.80
N LEU A 24 -3.96 -0.34 10.58
CA LEU A 24 -3.00 -0.17 11.69
C LEU A 24 -3.22 1.15 12.42
N VAL A 25 -3.47 2.23 11.70
CA VAL A 25 -3.75 3.54 12.30
C VAL A 25 -5.03 3.47 13.15
N ALA A 26 -6.09 2.90 12.61
CA ALA A 26 -7.35 2.77 13.33
C ALA A 26 -7.21 1.89 14.56
N LYS A 27 -6.48 0.77 14.43
CA LYS A 27 -6.23 -0.14 15.55
C LYS A 27 -5.47 0.57 16.66
N ALA A 28 -4.47 1.36 16.32
CA ALA A 28 -3.73 2.16 17.30
C ALA A 28 -4.63 3.18 18.01
N ARG A 29 -5.74 3.57 17.38
CA ARG A 29 -6.75 4.46 17.97
C ARG A 29 -7.91 3.71 18.60
N GLY A 30 -7.80 2.39 18.77
CA GLY A 30 -8.79 1.58 19.45
C GLY A 30 -9.98 1.17 18.60
N THR A 31 -9.85 1.22 17.27
CA THR A 31 -10.95 0.91 16.35
C THR A 31 -10.52 -0.12 15.32
N ASP A 32 -11.38 -1.09 15.04
CA ASP A 32 -11.20 -1.97 13.89
C ASP A 32 -11.94 -1.36 12.69
N ILE A 33 -11.20 -0.74 11.78
CA ILE A 33 -11.78 -0.02 10.65
C ILE A 33 -12.61 -0.93 9.74
N ARG A 34 -12.36 -2.24 9.75
CA ARG A 34 -13.11 -3.19 8.92
C ARG A 34 -14.55 -3.35 9.39
N THR A 35 -14.86 -2.93 10.62
CA THR A 35 -16.21 -3.03 11.20
C THR A 35 -16.95 -1.69 11.20
N VAL A 36 -16.35 -0.63 10.66
CA VAL A 36 -16.90 0.73 10.71
C VAL A 36 -17.15 1.24 9.30
N GLY A 37 -18.27 1.91 9.10
CA GLY A 37 -18.63 2.53 7.83
C GLY A 37 -18.65 1.49 6.69
N SER A 38 -17.89 1.75 5.63
CA SER A 38 -17.79 0.83 4.48
C SER A 38 -16.97 -0.42 4.76
N GLY A 39 -16.26 -0.45 5.88
CA GLY A 39 -15.30 -1.53 6.18
C GLY A 39 -14.00 -1.44 5.40
N ASN A 40 -13.84 -0.42 4.57
CA ASN A 40 -12.64 -0.23 3.77
C ASN A 40 -11.52 0.34 4.63
N ILE A 41 -10.29 -0.12 4.41
CA ILE A 41 -9.11 0.36 5.15
C ILE A 41 -8.58 1.70 4.59
N GLY A 42 -9.17 2.22 3.52
CA GLY A 42 -8.70 3.43 2.86
C GLY A 42 -8.95 4.71 3.66
N SER A 43 -8.29 5.78 3.23
CA SER A 43 -8.31 7.06 3.93
C SER A 43 -9.71 7.66 4.08
N THR A 44 -10.59 7.44 3.10
CA THR A 44 -11.96 7.97 3.16
C THR A 44 -12.72 7.41 4.35
N ASN A 45 -12.66 6.09 4.55
CA ASN A 45 -13.34 5.46 5.68
C ASN A 45 -12.68 5.82 7.01
N VAL A 46 -11.35 5.92 7.03
CA VAL A 46 -10.61 6.36 8.22
C VAL A 46 -11.00 7.79 8.59
N THR A 47 -11.12 8.70 7.60
CA THR A 47 -11.59 10.07 7.84
C THR A 47 -12.98 10.06 8.45
N ARG A 48 -13.87 9.21 7.93
CA ARG A 48 -15.24 9.10 8.43
C ARG A 48 -15.28 8.62 9.88
N ALA A 49 -14.41 7.68 10.22
CA ALA A 49 -14.39 7.08 11.56
C ALA A 49 -13.59 7.87 12.59
N LEU A 50 -12.45 8.45 12.20
CA LEU A 50 -11.47 9.04 13.11
C LEU A 50 -11.20 10.53 12.87
N GLY A 51 -11.67 11.08 11.76
CA GLY A 51 -11.48 12.49 11.42
C GLY A 51 -10.42 12.69 10.34
N MET A 52 -10.39 13.93 9.81
CA MET A 52 -9.55 14.29 8.66
C MET A 52 -8.05 14.11 8.94
N ARG A 53 -7.62 14.40 10.17
CA ARG A 53 -6.20 14.27 10.53
C ARG A 53 -5.69 12.86 10.27
N TRP A 54 -6.43 11.87 10.73
CA TRP A 54 -6.04 10.47 10.60
C TRP A 54 -6.24 9.95 9.18
N GLY A 55 -7.30 10.40 8.51
CA GLY A 55 -7.51 10.07 7.11
C GLY A 55 -6.42 10.62 6.21
N ALA A 56 -5.98 11.85 6.46
CA ALA A 56 -4.88 12.45 5.69
C ALA A 56 -3.57 11.70 5.92
N LEU A 57 -3.31 11.27 7.16
CA LEU A 57 -2.12 10.49 7.48
C LEU A 57 -2.12 9.16 6.72
N VAL A 58 -3.27 8.47 6.69
CA VAL A 58 -3.42 7.21 5.95
C VAL A 58 -3.21 7.45 4.46
N ALA A 59 -3.79 8.51 3.90
CA ALA A 59 -3.62 8.85 2.49
C ALA A 59 -2.16 9.09 2.15
N LEU A 60 -1.43 9.81 3.01
CA LEU A 60 -0.02 10.07 2.80
C LEU A 60 0.80 8.77 2.76
N PHE A 61 0.62 7.90 3.75
CA PHE A 61 1.38 6.65 3.81
C PHE A 61 0.96 5.67 2.71
N ASP A 62 -0.33 5.63 2.35
CA ASP A 62 -0.77 4.80 1.22
C ASP A 62 -0.16 5.28 -0.10
N PHE A 63 -0.03 6.60 -0.28
CA PHE A 63 0.65 7.15 -1.43
C PHE A 63 2.13 6.76 -1.42
N MET A 64 2.82 6.95 -0.28
CA MET A 64 4.26 6.72 -0.18
C MET A 64 4.61 5.25 -0.41
N LYS A 65 3.79 4.31 0.08
CA LYS A 65 4.08 2.88 -0.11
C LYS A 65 3.99 2.43 -1.55
N SER A 66 3.31 3.20 -2.40
CA SER A 66 3.26 2.96 -3.85
C SER A 66 4.32 3.77 -4.59
N TYR A 67 4.53 5.02 -4.19
CA TYR A 67 5.43 5.94 -4.85
C TYR A 67 6.90 5.54 -4.69
N LEU A 68 7.32 5.18 -3.48
CA LEU A 68 8.71 4.82 -3.21
C LEU A 68 9.17 3.58 -3.99
N PRO A 69 8.40 2.47 -4.02
CA PRO A 69 8.76 1.34 -4.89
C PRO A 69 8.80 1.72 -6.37
N ALA A 70 7.92 2.61 -6.82
CA ALA A 70 7.90 3.06 -8.20
C ALA A 70 9.17 3.84 -8.55
N LEU A 71 9.66 4.69 -7.64
CA LEU A 71 10.91 5.41 -7.84
C LEU A 71 12.08 4.45 -7.96
N LEU A 72 12.15 3.46 -7.07
CA LEU A 72 13.21 2.46 -7.09
C LEU A 72 13.14 1.65 -8.40
N ALA A 73 11.94 1.24 -8.79
CA ALA A 73 11.73 0.48 -10.01
C ALA A 73 12.17 1.29 -11.24
N HIS A 74 11.86 2.57 -11.27
CA HIS A 74 12.24 3.46 -12.37
C HIS A 74 13.77 3.57 -12.49
N HIS A 75 14.48 3.53 -11.38
CA HIS A 75 15.93 3.58 -11.38
C HIS A 75 16.54 2.39 -12.13
N PHE A 76 16.01 1.17 -11.91
CA PHE A 76 16.53 -0.05 -12.53
C PHE A 76 15.87 -0.38 -13.85
N TYR A 77 14.62 0.01 -14.04
CA TYR A 77 13.82 -0.23 -15.24
C TYR A 77 13.17 1.08 -15.67
N PRO A 78 13.90 1.97 -16.36
CA PRO A 78 13.39 3.32 -16.69
C PRO A 78 12.16 3.32 -17.58
N ALA A 79 11.93 2.23 -18.32
CA ALA A 79 10.77 2.09 -19.19
C ALA A 79 10.52 0.61 -19.47
N GLY A 80 9.32 0.31 -19.97
CA GLY A 80 8.99 -1.04 -20.40
C GLY A 80 8.05 -1.74 -19.45
N TRP A 81 7.78 -3.02 -19.75
CA TRP A 81 6.79 -3.81 -19.03
C TRP A 81 7.22 -4.12 -17.58
N GLN A 82 8.54 -4.28 -17.33
CA GLN A 82 9.04 -4.55 -15.99
C GLN A 82 8.71 -3.39 -15.03
N LEU A 83 8.89 -2.16 -15.48
CA LEU A 83 8.53 -0.99 -14.69
C LEU A 83 7.03 -1.00 -14.36
N LEU A 84 6.21 -1.29 -15.36
CA LEU A 84 4.76 -1.34 -15.17
C LEU A 84 4.37 -2.39 -14.13
N VAL A 85 4.90 -3.60 -14.25
CA VAL A 85 4.59 -4.69 -13.33
C VAL A 85 4.98 -4.33 -11.91
N ILE A 86 6.21 -3.86 -11.69
CA ILE A 86 6.68 -3.51 -10.34
C ILE A 86 5.82 -2.38 -9.74
N THR A 87 5.46 -1.39 -10.56
CA THR A 87 4.66 -0.26 -10.10
C THR A 87 3.24 -0.68 -9.70
N LEU A 88 2.69 -1.71 -10.34
CA LEU A 88 1.37 -2.22 -10.00
C LEU A 88 1.36 -3.12 -8.76
N MET A 89 2.51 -3.68 -8.38
CA MET A 89 2.56 -4.63 -7.25
C MET A 89 2.09 -4.03 -5.92
N PRO A 90 2.44 -2.78 -5.55
CA PRO A 90 1.90 -2.20 -4.33
C PRO A 90 0.38 -2.06 -4.35
N VAL A 91 -0.21 -1.81 -5.53
CA VAL A 91 -1.67 -1.74 -5.68
C VAL A 91 -2.28 -3.11 -5.41
N VAL A 92 -1.70 -4.16 -5.98
CA VAL A 92 -2.13 -5.53 -5.72
C VAL A 92 -2.02 -5.86 -4.24
N GLY A 93 -0.91 -5.46 -3.60
CA GLY A 93 -0.71 -5.66 -2.17
C GLY A 93 -1.73 -4.90 -1.34
N HIS A 94 -2.09 -3.69 -1.74
CA HIS A 94 -3.10 -2.90 -1.04
C HIS A 94 -4.48 -3.57 -1.12
N ILE A 95 -4.84 -4.11 -2.28
CA ILE A 95 -6.13 -4.77 -2.49
C ILE A 95 -6.16 -6.16 -1.85
N PHE A 96 -5.09 -6.93 -2.03
CA PHE A 96 -4.99 -8.32 -1.57
C PHE A 96 -3.87 -8.46 -0.53
N SER A 97 -4.00 -7.76 0.59
CA SER A 97 -2.97 -7.73 1.62
C SER A 97 -2.80 -9.10 2.28
N ILE A 98 -1.57 -9.63 2.26
CA ILE A 98 -1.24 -10.87 2.95
C ILE A 98 -1.39 -10.72 4.48
N PHE A 99 -1.25 -9.50 5.00
CA PHE A 99 -1.33 -9.25 6.45
C PHE A 99 -2.76 -9.20 6.97
N LEU A 100 -3.74 -8.98 6.09
CA LEU A 100 -5.16 -8.99 6.47
C LEU A 100 -5.86 -10.30 6.15
N GLY A 101 -5.16 -11.19 5.49
CA GLY A 101 -5.73 -12.46 5.04
C GLY A 101 -6.67 -12.27 3.88
#